data_43cba78a0a2f044ad99bb8377c048332
#
_entry.id   43cba78a0a2f044ad99bb8377c048332
#
_cell.length_a   1.000
_cell.length_b   1.000
_cell.length_c   1.000
_cell.angle_alpha   90.00
_cell.angle_beta   90.00
_cell.angle_gamma   90.00
#
_symmetry.space_group_name_H-M   'P 1'
#
loop_
_entity.id
_entity.type
_entity.pdbx_description
1 polymer ?
#
loop_
_entity_poly.entity_id
_entity_poly.type
_entity_poly.pdbx_seq_one_letter_code
_entity_poly.pdbx_strand_id
1 'polypeptide(L)'
;MRICFVIPGLSNSGGMERVMSQIVNYVAENKNDELHLLMYGAGCEKIFFDISKKVTIHIPQFKYSAGNRRIYAIKALKFIRQKVKLISPDTILSFGEIWNNFVLLALYGLKYPIYISDRCRPNKSFGRFHDTLRKWLYPKSTGVIAQTEKAKQIYLTQFKHDNIVVIGNPIRQIEDRGIARENIVVSVGRLIDTKNFDQLIETFASIKAPEWKLIIVGGDALKQKNSVSLRQIIFEHGLTDRVILAGQQKDVESYLLKSKIFAFTSSSEGFPNVIGEAMRAGLPVVAYDCIAGPSDMVIDGENGFLIPLFDQSTFKQRLSQLIKDESLRNKMGHCAKSSICRFGEEFITEQYYEVITRRV
;
A
#
# COMPACT_ATOMS: atom_id res chain seq x y z
N MET A 1 27.90 2.46 4.41
CA MET A 1 27.50 1.19 5.07
C MET A 1 27.17 0.15 3.99
N ARG A 2 27.01 -1.11 4.39
CA ARG A 2 26.53 -2.17 3.50
C ARG A 2 25.10 -2.52 3.90
N ILE A 3 24.13 -2.24 3.02
CA ILE A 3 22.69 -2.38 3.30
C ILE A 3 22.12 -3.51 2.45
N CYS A 4 21.40 -4.45 3.07
CA CYS A 4 20.74 -5.54 2.37
C CYS A 4 19.21 -5.41 2.46
N PHE A 5 18.57 -5.17 1.33
CA PHE A 5 17.13 -5.20 1.18
C PHE A 5 16.67 -6.60 0.81
N VAL A 6 15.64 -7.12 1.48
CA VAL A 6 15.18 -8.49 1.27
C VAL A 6 13.68 -8.50 0.99
N ILE A 7 13.30 -9.06 -0.16
CA ILE A 7 11.90 -9.16 -0.60
C ILE A 7 11.72 -10.47 -1.38
N PRO A 8 10.53 -11.07 -1.42
CA PRO A 8 10.33 -12.28 -2.23
C PRO A 8 10.59 -12.05 -3.73
N GLY A 9 10.23 -10.90 -4.26
CA GLY A 9 10.46 -10.53 -5.66
C GLY A 9 9.82 -9.21 -6.01
N LEU A 10 10.12 -8.70 -7.21
CA LEU A 10 9.58 -7.45 -7.77
C LEU A 10 8.82 -7.68 -9.08
N SER A 11 8.25 -8.87 -9.28
CA SER A 11 7.61 -9.28 -10.54
C SER A 11 6.21 -8.69 -10.79
N ASN A 12 5.61 -8.07 -9.78
CA ASN A 12 4.27 -7.52 -9.84
C ASN A 12 4.26 -5.99 -9.64
N SER A 13 3.21 -5.33 -10.10
CA SER A 13 2.94 -3.91 -9.85
C SER A 13 2.32 -3.65 -8.48
N GLY A 14 2.62 -4.49 -7.47
CA GLY A 14 2.05 -4.41 -6.14
C GLY A 14 2.57 -3.24 -5.31
N GLY A 15 1.84 -2.88 -4.24
CA GLY A 15 2.24 -1.80 -3.34
C GLY A 15 3.51 -2.09 -2.56
N MET A 16 3.75 -3.35 -2.18
CA MET A 16 4.96 -3.77 -1.48
C MET A 16 6.21 -3.64 -2.37
N GLU A 17 6.11 -4.12 -3.59
CA GLU A 17 7.16 -4.08 -4.60
C GLU A 17 7.51 -2.63 -4.96
N ARG A 18 6.50 -1.78 -5.15
CA ARG A 18 6.67 -0.37 -5.44
C ARG A 18 7.42 0.35 -4.32
N VAL A 19 6.99 0.19 -3.08
CA VAL A 19 7.64 0.85 -1.93
C VAL A 19 9.08 0.39 -1.75
N MET A 20 9.35 -0.92 -1.90
CA MET A 20 10.72 -1.42 -1.83
C MET A 20 11.60 -0.82 -2.92
N SER A 21 11.12 -0.76 -4.17
CA SER A 21 11.90 -0.17 -5.27
C SER A 21 12.14 1.33 -5.07
N GLN A 22 11.17 2.08 -4.54
CA GLN A 22 11.34 3.50 -4.22
C GLN A 22 12.42 3.71 -3.16
N ILE A 23 12.38 2.95 -2.04
CA ILE A 23 13.40 3.05 -0.98
C ILE A 23 14.79 2.69 -1.52
N VAL A 24 14.90 1.56 -2.23
CA VAL A 24 16.17 1.10 -2.78
C VAL A 24 16.77 2.12 -3.75
N ASN A 25 15.97 2.66 -4.66
CA ASN A 25 16.42 3.66 -5.63
C ASN A 25 16.80 4.98 -4.96
N TYR A 26 16.00 5.45 -4.00
CA TYR A 26 16.31 6.66 -3.26
C TYR A 26 17.67 6.56 -2.57
N VAL A 27 17.93 5.46 -1.84
CA VAL A 27 19.20 5.23 -1.17
C VAL A 27 20.33 5.14 -2.19
N ALA A 28 20.12 4.46 -3.32
CA ALA A 28 21.12 4.32 -4.38
C ALA A 28 21.52 5.67 -5.02
N GLU A 29 20.59 6.59 -5.14
CA GLU A 29 20.86 7.89 -5.79
C GLU A 29 21.33 8.97 -4.82
N ASN A 30 20.95 8.87 -3.53
CA ASN A 30 21.19 9.95 -2.56
C ASN A 30 22.22 9.61 -1.47
N LYS A 31 22.64 8.35 -1.35
CA LYS A 31 23.59 7.89 -0.32
C LYS A 31 24.77 7.16 -0.94
N ASN A 32 25.89 7.18 -0.23
CA ASN A 32 27.13 6.52 -0.64
C ASN A 32 27.31 5.15 0.04
N ASP A 33 26.28 4.31 -0.02
CA ASP A 33 26.27 3.00 0.62
C ASP A 33 26.40 1.87 -0.43
N GLU A 34 26.96 0.74 -0.01
CA GLU A 34 26.98 -0.49 -0.81
C GLU A 34 25.62 -1.19 -0.66
N LEU A 35 24.87 -1.30 -1.75
CA LEU A 35 23.48 -1.75 -1.72
C LEU A 35 23.29 -3.12 -2.35
N HIS A 36 22.62 -3.99 -1.64
CA HIS A 36 22.25 -5.32 -2.08
C HIS A 36 20.75 -5.52 -2.01
N LEU A 37 20.16 -6.02 -3.09
CA LEU A 37 18.74 -6.43 -3.15
C LEU A 37 18.69 -7.95 -3.30
N LEU A 38 18.21 -8.64 -2.27
CA LEU A 38 18.10 -10.09 -2.24
C LEU A 38 16.66 -10.51 -2.46
N MET A 39 16.40 -11.22 -3.57
CA MET A 39 15.12 -11.75 -3.94
C MET A 39 15.17 -13.29 -3.97
N TYR A 40 14.11 -13.96 -3.50
CA TYR A 40 14.13 -15.41 -3.32
C TYR A 40 12.79 -16.13 -3.58
N GLY A 41 11.75 -15.38 -3.95
CA GLY A 41 10.42 -15.93 -4.24
C GLY A 41 10.28 -16.47 -5.66
N ALA A 42 9.15 -17.08 -5.95
CA ALA A 42 8.83 -17.54 -7.29
C ALA A 42 8.74 -16.36 -8.25
N GLY A 43 9.38 -16.46 -9.42
CA GLY A 43 9.37 -15.41 -10.44
C GLY A 43 10.22 -14.17 -10.11
N CYS A 44 11.12 -14.27 -9.14
CA CYS A 44 12.00 -13.16 -8.73
C CYS A 44 13.00 -12.72 -9.82
N GLU A 45 13.15 -13.50 -10.88
CA GLU A 45 13.94 -13.13 -12.08
C GLU A 45 13.28 -12.03 -12.91
N LYS A 46 11.98 -11.81 -12.74
CA LYS A 46 11.23 -10.74 -13.41
C LYS A 46 11.17 -9.53 -12.50
N ILE A 47 11.53 -8.38 -13.02
CA ILE A 47 11.49 -7.10 -12.31
C ILE A 47 10.55 -6.17 -13.05
N PHE A 48 9.50 -5.69 -12.38
CA PHE A 48 8.50 -4.80 -12.95
C PHE A 48 8.91 -3.32 -12.81
N PHE A 49 9.49 -2.95 -11.67
CA PHE A 49 9.96 -1.59 -11.39
C PHE A 49 11.45 -1.48 -11.69
N ASP A 50 11.87 -0.41 -12.32
CA ASP A 50 13.29 -0.15 -12.55
C ASP A 50 14.05 -0.05 -11.22
N ILE A 51 15.20 -0.70 -11.17
CA ILE A 51 16.13 -0.66 -10.03
C ILE A 51 17.44 -0.04 -10.51
N SER A 52 17.96 0.90 -9.73
CA SER A 52 19.22 1.58 -10.01
C SER A 52 20.36 0.59 -10.25
N LYS A 53 21.18 0.89 -11.26
CA LYS A 53 22.36 0.09 -11.61
C LYS A 53 23.43 0.06 -10.51
N LYS A 54 23.34 0.94 -9.52
CA LYS A 54 24.20 0.96 -8.34
C LYS A 54 23.89 -0.15 -7.34
N VAL A 55 22.77 -0.88 -7.53
CA VAL A 55 22.31 -1.92 -6.61
C VAL A 55 22.70 -3.30 -7.12
N THR A 56 23.39 -4.07 -6.29
CA THR A 56 23.73 -5.47 -6.59
C THR A 56 22.55 -6.38 -6.31
N ILE A 57 21.99 -6.99 -7.35
CA ILE A 57 20.82 -7.87 -7.24
C ILE A 57 21.26 -9.33 -7.08
N HIS A 58 20.68 -10.01 -6.08
CA HIS A 58 20.92 -11.43 -5.81
C HIS A 58 19.63 -12.23 -5.98
N ILE A 59 19.64 -13.20 -6.90
CA ILE A 59 18.54 -14.15 -7.14
C ILE A 59 19.05 -15.59 -7.04
N PRO A 60 18.19 -16.57 -6.63
CA PRO A 60 18.58 -17.96 -6.60
C PRO A 60 18.66 -18.57 -8.00
N GLN A 61 19.59 -19.49 -8.21
CA GLN A 61 19.67 -20.24 -9.47
C GLN A 61 18.63 -21.37 -9.57
N PHE A 62 18.02 -21.79 -8.45
CA PHE A 62 17.00 -22.83 -8.44
C PHE A 62 15.59 -22.23 -8.73
N LYS A 63 14.82 -22.95 -9.56
CA LYS A 63 13.48 -22.54 -9.95
C LYS A 63 12.41 -23.05 -8.97
N TYR A 64 11.35 -22.28 -8.81
CA TYR A 64 10.15 -22.69 -8.08
C TYR A 64 9.41 -23.78 -8.86
N SER A 65 8.98 -24.84 -8.13
CA SER A 65 8.07 -25.85 -8.63
C SER A 65 6.94 -26.07 -7.66
N ALA A 66 5.71 -26.03 -8.15
CA ALA A 66 4.49 -26.17 -7.33
C ALA A 66 4.43 -27.52 -6.60
N GLY A 67 4.94 -28.59 -7.20
CA GLY A 67 5.01 -29.95 -6.61
C GLY A 67 6.03 -30.08 -5.47
N ASN A 68 7.02 -29.17 -5.39
CA ASN A 68 8.15 -29.27 -4.46
C ASN A 68 8.26 -28.06 -3.51
N ARG A 69 7.14 -27.53 -3.06
CA ARG A 69 7.07 -26.33 -2.21
C ARG A 69 7.98 -26.39 -0.95
N ARG A 70 8.01 -27.55 -0.26
CA ARG A 70 8.84 -27.73 0.95
C ARG A 70 10.33 -27.68 0.64
N ILE A 71 10.75 -28.36 -0.43
CA ILE A 71 12.15 -28.36 -0.87
C ILE A 71 12.57 -26.96 -1.29
N TYR A 72 11.71 -26.26 -2.00
CA TYR A 72 11.94 -24.86 -2.38
C TYR A 72 12.12 -23.97 -1.15
N ALA A 73 11.25 -24.11 -0.14
CA ALA A 73 11.33 -23.36 1.10
C ALA A 73 12.69 -23.57 1.81
N ILE A 74 13.13 -24.83 1.93
CA ILE A 74 14.45 -25.16 2.55
C ILE A 74 15.59 -24.54 1.73
N LYS A 75 15.54 -24.66 0.39
CA LYS A 75 16.57 -24.06 -0.48
C LYS A 75 16.59 -22.52 -0.34
N ALA A 76 15.42 -21.88 -0.26
CA ALA A 76 15.32 -20.43 -0.08
C ALA A 76 15.89 -19.98 1.28
N LEU A 77 15.59 -20.69 2.38
CA LEU A 77 16.19 -20.41 3.69
C LEU A 77 17.73 -20.52 3.66
N LYS A 78 18.25 -21.59 3.05
CA LYS A 78 19.71 -21.77 2.88
C LYS A 78 20.31 -20.66 2.02
N PHE A 79 19.68 -20.31 0.93
CA PHE A 79 20.12 -19.24 0.02
C PHE A 79 20.19 -17.88 0.75
N ILE A 80 19.12 -17.48 1.44
CA ILE A 80 19.10 -16.24 2.23
C ILE A 80 20.27 -16.24 3.22
N ARG A 81 20.41 -17.31 4.02
CA ARG A 81 21.46 -17.41 5.03
C ARG A 81 22.89 -17.34 4.45
N GLN A 82 23.14 -18.06 3.36
CA GLN A 82 24.45 -18.07 2.69
C GLN A 82 24.76 -16.71 2.07
N LYS A 83 23.80 -16.10 1.38
CA LYS A 83 24.00 -14.79 0.74
C LYS A 83 24.21 -13.69 1.76
N VAL A 84 23.42 -13.64 2.82
CA VAL A 84 23.62 -12.65 3.88
C VAL A 84 24.99 -12.82 4.58
N LYS A 85 25.44 -14.05 4.82
CA LYS A 85 26.79 -14.28 5.34
C LYS A 85 27.88 -13.80 4.38
N LEU A 86 27.71 -14.00 3.08
CA LEU A 86 28.68 -13.57 2.05
C LEU A 86 28.70 -12.04 1.94
N ILE A 87 27.54 -11.41 1.92
CA ILE A 87 27.38 -9.94 1.87
C ILE A 87 27.93 -9.32 3.16
N SER A 88 27.67 -9.95 4.31
CA SER A 88 28.01 -9.43 5.64
C SER A 88 27.50 -7.99 5.85
N PRO A 89 26.18 -7.74 5.72
CA PRO A 89 25.63 -6.41 5.76
C PRO A 89 25.66 -5.79 7.15
N ASP A 90 25.77 -4.47 7.22
CA ASP A 90 25.66 -3.69 8.47
C ASP A 90 24.21 -3.64 8.96
N THR A 91 23.24 -3.70 8.01
CA THR A 91 21.81 -3.69 8.31
C THR A 91 20.99 -4.38 7.22
N ILE A 92 19.82 -4.89 7.61
CA ILE A 92 18.89 -5.62 6.72
C ILE A 92 17.48 -5.02 6.87
N LEU A 93 16.82 -4.73 5.75
CA LEU A 93 15.39 -4.38 5.70
C LEU A 93 14.62 -5.45 4.95
N SER A 94 13.61 -6.06 5.59
CA SER A 94 12.74 -7.09 5.01
C SER A 94 11.29 -6.68 4.98
N PHE A 95 10.57 -7.02 3.89
CA PHE A 95 9.17 -6.69 3.68
C PHE A 95 8.26 -7.91 3.54
N GLY A 96 7.08 -7.80 4.19
CA GLY A 96 5.96 -8.73 4.06
C GLY A 96 5.88 -9.77 5.17
N GLU A 97 4.69 -10.00 5.70
CA GLU A 97 4.40 -10.73 6.93
C GLU A 97 4.93 -12.17 6.95
N ILE A 98 4.54 -12.96 5.94
CA ILE A 98 4.99 -14.36 5.80
C ILE A 98 6.49 -14.37 5.51
N TRP A 99 6.93 -13.44 4.68
CA TRP A 99 8.30 -13.35 4.20
C TRP A 99 9.26 -12.88 5.28
N ASN A 100 8.82 -11.98 6.18
CA ASN A 100 9.57 -11.58 7.36
C ASN A 100 9.84 -12.77 8.29
N ASN A 101 8.84 -13.64 8.50
CA ASN A 101 9.05 -14.90 9.22
C ASN A 101 10.15 -15.76 8.57
N PHE A 102 10.14 -15.83 7.24
CA PHE A 102 11.14 -16.59 6.47
C PHE A 102 12.55 -16.02 6.65
N VAL A 103 12.71 -14.70 6.54
CA VAL A 103 14.01 -14.02 6.68
C VAL A 103 14.53 -14.18 8.10
N LEU A 104 13.69 -13.92 9.11
CA LEU A 104 14.06 -14.05 10.51
C LEU A 104 14.45 -15.50 10.87
N LEU A 105 13.73 -16.49 10.33
CA LEU A 105 14.05 -17.90 10.51
C LEU A 105 15.39 -18.27 9.83
N ALA A 106 15.62 -17.81 8.60
CA ALA A 106 16.85 -18.07 7.86
C ALA A 106 18.09 -17.50 8.58
N LEU A 107 17.93 -16.34 9.20
CA LEU A 107 19.02 -15.60 9.86
C LEU A 107 19.07 -15.85 11.38
N TYR A 108 18.20 -16.72 11.90
CA TYR A 108 18.19 -17.06 13.32
C TYR A 108 19.58 -17.48 13.84
N GLY A 109 19.99 -16.88 14.96
CA GLY A 109 21.32 -17.09 15.57
C GLY A 109 22.47 -16.33 14.91
N LEU A 110 22.19 -15.48 13.89
CA LEU A 110 23.18 -14.55 13.35
C LEU A 110 22.97 -13.15 13.96
N LYS A 111 24.05 -12.41 14.17
CA LYS A 111 24.03 -11.09 14.83
C LYS A 111 23.99 -9.94 13.81
N TYR A 112 23.03 -9.97 12.88
CA TYR A 112 22.79 -8.85 11.96
C TYR A 112 21.63 -8.01 12.46
N PRO A 113 21.70 -6.67 12.41
CA PRO A 113 20.54 -5.81 12.59
C PRO A 113 19.49 -6.09 11.51
N ILE A 114 18.30 -6.51 11.91
CA ILE A 114 17.20 -6.86 10.99
C ILE A 114 15.98 -6.01 11.33
N TYR A 115 15.62 -5.14 10.40
CA TYR A 115 14.36 -4.39 10.43
C TYR A 115 13.34 -5.07 9.53
N ILE A 116 12.13 -5.19 10.02
CA ILE A 116 11.02 -5.83 9.30
C ILE A 116 9.84 -4.88 9.16
N SER A 117 9.14 -4.96 8.05
CA SER A 117 7.91 -4.20 7.84
C SER A 117 6.82 -5.05 7.20
N ASP A 118 5.65 -5.06 7.82
CA ASP A 118 4.46 -5.71 7.29
C ASP A 118 3.73 -4.80 6.31
N ARG A 119 3.01 -5.39 5.34
CA ARG A 119 2.42 -4.66 4.21
C ARG A 119 0.94 -4.95 3.98
N CYS A 120 0.35 -5.82 4.78
CA CYS A 120 -1.07 -6.13 4.76
C CYS A 120 -1.79 -5.50 5.96
N ARG A 121 -3.08 -5.74 6.04
CA ARG A 121 -3.87 -5.39 7.22
C ARG A 121 -3.23 -5.96 8.50
N PRO A 122 -3.00 -5.15 9.54
CA PRO A 122 -2.16 -5.54 10.69
C PRO A 122 -2.71 -6.69 11.52
N ASN A 123 -4.02 -6.92 11.52
CA ASN A 123 -4.68 -8.03 12.22
C ASN A 123 -4.98 -9.24 11.32
N LYS A 124 -4.39 -9.30 10.10
CA LYS A 124 -4.57 -10.44 9.21
C LYS A 124 -3.85 -11.67 9.75
N SER A 125 -4.59 -12.77 9.93
CA SER A 125 -4.01 -14.08 10.19
C SER A 125 -3.57 -14.76 8.88
N PHE A 126 -2.43 -15.39 8.92
CA PHE A 126 -1.90 -16.23 7.84
C PHE A 126 -1.92 -17.73 8.23
N GLY A 127 -2.70 -18.06 9.25
CA GLY A 127 -2.85 -19.41 9.82
C GLY A 127 -1.94 -19.63 11.04
N ARG A 128 -2.36 -20.55 11.89
CA ARG A 128 -1.74 -20.81 13.21
C ARG A 128 -0.22 -20.91 13.18
N PHE A 129 0.33 -21.56 12.17
CA PHE A 129 1.77 -21.74 12.04
C PHE A 129 2.50 -20.40 11.85
N HIS A 130 2.08 -19.58 10.89
CA HIS A 130 2.69 -18.28 10.62
C HIS A 130 2.48 -17.30 11.77
N ASP A 131 1.30 -17.32 12.39
CA ASP A 131 0.99 -16.45 13.52
C ASP A 131 1.83 -16.81 14.76
N THR A 132 2.09 -18.10 15.00
CA THR A 132 2.99 -18.56 16.06
C THR A 132 4.43 -18.19 15.78
N LEU A 133 4.90 -18.37 14.54
CA LEU A 133 6.24 -17.94 14.13
C LEU A 133 6.42 -16.43 14.30
N ARG A 134 5.42 -15.63 13.95
CA ARG A 134 5.44 -14.19 14.11
C ARG A 134 5.63 -13.79 15.57
N LYS A 135 4.83 -14.37 16.50
CA LYS A 135 4.95 -14.13 17.95
C LYS A 135 6.34 -14.48 18.49
N TRP A 136 6.99 -15.50 17.95
CA TRP A 136 8.29 -15.96 18.41
C TRP A 136 9.46 -15.23 17.75
N LEU A 137 9.38 -14.90 16.46
CA LEU A 137 10.48 -14.35 15.69
C LEU A 137 10.54 -12.82 15.70
N TYR A 138 9.39 -12.13 15.65
CA TYR A 138 9.35 -10.66 15.60
C TYR A 138 10.03 -10.00 16.79
N PRO A 139 9.89 -10.49 18.04
CA PRO A 139 10.66 -9.95 19.17
C PRO A 139 12.18 -10.06 19.05
N LYS A 140 12.67 -10.80 18.06
CA LYS A 140 14.12 -11.01 17.82
C LYS A 140 14.66 -10.10 16.69
N SER A 141 13.81 -9.35 16.02
CA SER A 141 14.24 -8.33 15.07
C SER A 141 14.83 -7.12 15.81
N THR A 142 15.63 -6.32 15.14
CA THR A 142 16.18 -5.07 15.68
C THR A 142 15.08 -4.01 15.76
N GLY A 143 14.13 -4.01 14.82
CA GLY A 143 13.00 -3.12 14.81
C GLY A 143 11.89 -3.59 13.90
N VAL A 144 10.67 -3.16 14.22
CA VAL A 144 9.46 -3.38 13.42
C VAL A 144 8.96 -2.03 12.90
N ILE A 145 8.80 -1.93 11.59
CA ILE A 145 8.25 -0.73 10.96
C ILE A 145 6.78 -0.97 10.65
N ALA A 146 5.91 -0.33 11.41
CA ALA A 146 4.47 -0.31 11.19
C ALA A 146 4.12 0.79 10.18
N GLN A 147 3.13 0.55 9.33
CA GLN A 147 2.72 1.54 8.32
C GLN A 147 1.85 2.66 8.89
N THR A 148 1.18 2.42 10.03
CA THR A 148 0.21 3.33 10.64
C THR A 148 0.28 3.24 12.16
N GLU A 149 -0.18 4.28 12.88
CA GLU A 149 -0.29 4.24 14.33
C GLU A 149 -1.22 3.12 14.80
N LYS A 150 -2.32 2.90 14.10
CA LYS A 150 -3.24 1.79 14.39
C LYS A 150 -2.57 0.43 14.23
N ALA A 151 -1.73 0.26 13.22
CA ALA A 151 -0.95 -0.97 13.03
C ALA A 151 0.01 -1.20 14.19
N LYS A 152 0.73 -0.16 14.65
CA LYS A 152 1.60 -0.22 15.82
C LYS A 152 0.83 -0.67 17.07
N GLN A 153 -0.33 -0.07 17.34
CA GLN A 153 -1.16 -0.47 18.48
C GLN A 153 -1.59 -1.93 18.41
N ILE A 154 -1.99 -2.41 17.23
CA ILE A 154 -2.34 -3.81 17.03
C ILE A 154 -1.13 -4.73 17.24
N TYR A 155 0.06 -4.36 16.76
CA TYR A 155 1.27 -5.17 16.95
C TYR A 155 1.64 -5.31 18.42
N LEU A 156 1.51 -4.24 19.21
CA LEU A 156 1.75 -4.27 20.65
C LEU A 156 0.85 -5.26 21.40
N THR A 157 -0.34 -5.58 20.85
CA THR A 157 -1.21 -6.63 21.42
C THR A 157 -0.82 -8.05 20.97
N GLN A 158 -0.07 -8.19 19.88
CA GLN A 158 0.25 -9.49 19.29
C GLN A 158 1.60 -10.06 19.72
N PHE A 159 2.59 -9.20 19.94
CA PHE A 159 3.93 -9.57 20.38
C PHE A 159 4.59 -8.41 21.15
N LYS A 160 5.55 -8.74 22.02
CA LYS A 160 6.34 -7.74 22.74
C LYS A 160 7.52 -7.30 21.88
N HIS A 161 7.70 -6.00 21.70
CA HIS A 161 8.86 -5.44 21.01
C HIS A 161 9.06 -3.97 21.43
N ASP A 162 10.29 -3.62 21.84
CA ASP A 162 10.58 -2.29 22.38
C ASP A 162 10.82 -1.23 21.28
N ASN A 163 11.13 -1.67 20.06
CA ASN A 163 11.41 -0.81 18.92
C ASN A 163 10.40 -1.03 17.80
N ILE A 164 9.18 -0.46 17.95
CA ILE A 164 8.17 -0.38 16.88
C ILE A 164 8.04 1.07 16.48
N VAL A 165 8.49 1.40 15.26
CA VAL A 165 8.37 2.74 14.68
C VAL A 165 7.25 2.78 13.64
N VAL A 166 6.66 3.98 13.44
CA VAL A 166 5.63 4.17 12.42
C VAL A 166 6.22 4.95 11.26
N ILE A 167 6.23 4.31 10.08
CA ILE A 167 6.63 4.95 8.82
C ILE A 167 5.64 4.51 7.76
N GLY A 168 4.89 5.47 7.20
CA GLY A 168 3.92 5.23 6.12
C GLY A 168 4.57 4.82 4.81
N ASN A 169 3.76 4.73 3.77
CA ASN A 169 4.28 4.52 2.42
C ASN A 169 4.64 5.84 1.76
N PRO A 170 5.68 5.88 0.93
CA PRO A 170 5.99 7.03 0.10
C PRO A 170 4.89 7.24 -0.93
N ILE A 171 4.32 8.45 -0.95
CA ILE A 171 3.32 8.88 -1.93
C ILE A 171 4.02 9.75 -2.96
N ARG A 172 3.97 9.28 -4.21
CA ARG A 172 4.58 9.99 -5.33
C ARG A 172 3.94 11.35 -5.56
N GLN A 173 4.71 12.26 -6.11
CA GLN A 173 4.22 13.55 -6.59
C GLN A 173 3.27 13.31 -7.78
N ILE A 174 2.16 14.04 -7.80
CA ILE A 174 1.29 14.13 -8.97
C ILE A 174 1.45 15.55 -9.52
N GLU A 175 1.97 15.63 -10.73
CA GLU A 175 2.18 16.90 -11.42
C GLU A 175 0.86 17.41 -11.99
N ASP A 176 0.69 18.72 -11.96
CA ASP A 176 -0.44 19.36 -12.62
C ASP A 176 -0.21 19.30 -14.15
N ARG A 177 -1.12 18.65 -14.85
CA ARG A 177 -1.07 18.49 -16.31
C ARG A 177 -2.00 19.46 -17.03
N GLY A 178 -2.54 20.46 -16.34
CA GLY A 178 -3.51 21.41 -16.91
C GLY A 178 -4.85 20.76 -17.32
N ILE A 179 -5.18 19.60 -16.78
CA ILE A 179 -6.42 18.87 -17.09
C ILE A 179 -7.59 19.57 -16.40
N ALA A 180 -8.58 20.00 -17.21
CA ALA A 180 -9.80 20.58 -16.67
C ALA A 180 -10.59 19.55 -15.83
N ARG A 181 -11.02 19.97 -14.64
CA ARG A 181 -11.81 19.12 -13.74
C ARG A 181 -13.26 19.04 -14.18
N GLU A 182 -13.78 17.84 -14.19
CA GLU A 182 -15.18 17.53 -14.48
C GLU A 182 -15.93 17.14 -13.20
N ASN A 183 -17.25 17.14 -13.23
CA ASN A 183 -18.10 16.69 -12.12
C ASN A 183 -18.01 15.16 -11.98
N ILE A 184 -16.87 14.68 -11.49
CA ILE A 184 -16.55 13.27 -11.34
C ILE A 184 -16.25 12.97 -9.88
N VAL A 185 -16.93 11.98 -9.34
CA VAL A 185 -16.51 11.22 -8.16
C VAL A 185 -15.66 10.06 -8.67
N VAL A 186 -14.42 9.94 -8.22
CA VAL A 186 -13.53 8.85 -8.62
C VAL A 186 -13.24 7.92 -7.44
N SER A 187 -13.15 6.64 -7.72
CA SER A 187 -12.63 5.63 -6.80
C SER A 187 -11.63 4.72 -7.52
N VAL A 188 -10.58 4.30 -6.82
CA VAL A 188 -9.49 3.53 -7.42
C VAL A 188 -9.19 2.28 -6.59
N GLY A 189 -9.17 1.12 -7.25
CA GLY A 189 -8.81 -0.13 -6.59
C GLY A 189 -9.20 -1.35 -7.41
N ARG A 190 -8.63 -2.52 -7.06
CA ARG A 190 -9.03 -3.80 -7.66
C ARG A 190 -10.50 -4.08 -7.35
N LEU A 191 -11.22 -4.65 -8.30
CA LEU A 191 -12.62 -5.03 -8.09
C LEU A 191 -12.68 -6.31 -7.24
N ILE A 192 -12.62 -6.13 -5.92
CA ILE A 192 -12.69 -7.18 -4.90
C ILE A 192 -13.68 -6.77 -3.81
N ASP A 193 -14.27 -7.74 -3.11
CA ASP A 193 -15.34 -7.51 -2.14
C ASP A 193 -14.98 -6.50 -1.06
N THR A 194 -13.73 -6.53 -0.57
CA THR A 194 -13.27 -5.59 0.48
C THR A 194 -13.21 -4.13 0.04
N LYS A 195 -13.41 -3.82 -1.24
CA LYS A 195 -13.50 -2.45 -1.75
C LYS A 195 -14.90 -1.88 -1.69
N ASN A 196 -15.94 -2.74 -1.54
CA ASN A 196 -17.34 -2.37 -1.39
C ASN A 196 -17.82 -1.37 -2.46
N PHE A 197 -17.43 -1.61 -3.73
CA PHE A 197 -17.85 -0.75 -4.84
C PHE A 197 -19.35 -0.86 -5.15
N ASP A 198 -19.98 -1.96 -4.79
CA ASP A 198 -21.43 -2.14 -4.77
C ASP A 198 -22.11 -1.06 -3.92
N GLN A 199 -21.69 -0.92 -2.66
CA GLN A 199 -22.20 0.10 -1.75
C GLN A 199 -21.92 1.53 -2.25
N LEU A 200 -20.80 1.76 -2.91
CA LEU A 200 -20.49 3.06 -3.50
C LEU A 200 -21.45 3.39 -4.64
N ILE A 201 -21.75 2.43 -5.52
CA ILE A 201 -22.69 2.59 -6.63
C ILE A 201 -24.10 2.86 -6.09
N GLU A 202 -24.59 2.07 -5.13
CA GLU A 202 -25.90 2.25 -4.49
C GLU A 202 -25.99 3.62 -3.80
N THR A 203 -24.95 4.03 -3.08
CA THR A 203 -24.88 5.34 -2.45
C THR A 203 -24.97 6.44 -3.49
N PHE A 204 -24.20 6.36 -4.58
CA PHE A 204 -24.21 7.33 -5.66
C PHE A 204 -25.58 7.38 -6.39
N ALA A 205 -26.23 6.23 -6.60
CA ALA A 205 -27.58 6.13 -7.16
C ALA A 205 -28.61 6.94 -6.38
N SER A 206 -28.45 6.93 -5.06
CA SER A 206 -29.40 7.62 -4.15
C SER A 206 -29.19 9.14 -4.07
N ILE A 207 -28.18 9.70 -4.74
CA ILE A 207 -27.88 11.14 -4.77
C ILE A 207 -28.43 11.77 -6.04
N LYS A 208 -29.30 12.78 -5.88
CA LYS A 208 -29.85 13.54 -6.99
C LYS A 208 -28.84 14.56 -7.51
N ALA A 209 -27.99 14.15 -8.44
CA ALA A 209 -26.98 14.98 -9.10
C ALA A 209 -26.73 14.46 -10.53
N PRO A 210 -27.64 14.73 -11.48
CA PRO A 210 -27.60 14.14 -12.82
C PRO A 210 -26.36 14.56 -13.63
N GLU A 211 -25.77 15.71 -13.33
CA GLU A 211 -24.57 16.25 -13.97
C GLU A 211 -23.26 15.61 -13.46
N TRP A 212 -23.33 14.75 -12.44
CA TRP A 212 -22.18 14.07 -11.88
C TRP A 212 -22.05 12.63 -12.40
N LYS A 213 -20.79 12.19 -12.55
CA LYS A 213 -20.43 10.82 -12.90
C LYS A 213 -19.66 10.17 -11.76
N LEU A 214 -19.79 8.86 -11.62
CA LEU A 214 -18.91 8.02 -10.80
C LEU A 214 -18.00 7.22 -11.73
N ILE A 215 -16.69 7.31 -11.52
CA ILE A 215 -15.72 6.51 -12.25
C ILE A 215 -14.97 5.60 -11.27
N ILE A 216 -15.04 4.30 -11.50
CA ILE A 216 -14.30 3.28 -10.74
C ILE A 216 -13.15 2.77 -11.61
N VAL A 217 -11.93 3.05 -11.19
CA VAL A 217 -10.70 2.68 -11.90
C VAL A 217 -10.08 1.45 -11.25
N GLY A 218 -10.01 0.36 -11.99
CA GLY A 218 -9.43 -0.90 -11.54
C GLY A 218 -10.03 -2.10 -12.25
N GLY A 219 -9.31 -3.19 -12.27
CA GLY A 219 -9.73 -4.44 -12.89
C GLY A 219 -10.09 -5.54 -11.89
N ASP A 220 -10.67 -6.60 -12.39
CA ASP A 220 -10.94 -7.80 -11.62
C ASP A 220 -9.63 -8.40 -11.06
N ALA A 221 -9.68 -8.94 -9.85
CA ALA A 221 -8.59 -9.74 -9.34
C ALA A 221 -8.53 -11.11 -10.03
N LEU A 222 -7.37 -11.75 -9.99
CA LEU A 222 -7.17 -13.08 -10.57
C LEU A 222 -8.27 -14.04 -10.13
N LYS A 223 -8.95 -14.65 -11.11
CA LYS A 223 -10.05 -15.61 -10.93
C LYS A 223 -11.35 -15.02 -10.34
N GLN A 224 -11.48 -13.71 -10.25
CA GLN A 224 -12.71 -13.03 -9.85
C GLN A 224 -13.35 -12.34 -11.05
N LYS A 225 -14.67 -12.14 -11.01
CA LYS A 225 -15.45 -11.47 -12.05
C LYS A 225 -16.42 -10.44 -11.44
N ASN A 226 -15.93 -9.69 -10.44
CA ASN A 226 -16.74 -8.71 -9.72
C ASN A 226 -17.24 -7.59 -10.64
N SER A 227 -16.53 -7.33 -11.74
CA SER A 227 -17.00 -6.38 -12.77
C SER A 227 -18.37 -6.75 -13.35
N VAL A 228 -18.70 -8.03 -13.43
CA VAL A 228 -20.01 -8.49 -13.94
C VAL A 228 -21.12 -8.12 -12.96
N SER A 229 -20.95 -8.42 -11.68
CA SER A 229 -21.91 -8.08 -10.63
C SER A 229 -22.12 -6.57 -10.51
N LEU A 230 -21.03 -5.80 -10.58
CA LEU A 230 -21.10 -4.34 -10.51
C LEU A 230 -21.83 -3.75 -11.73
N ARG A 231 -21.66 -4.29 -12.93
CA ARG A 231 -22.41 -3.87 -14.13
C ARG A 231 -23.90 -4.17 -14.00
N GLN A 232 -24.25 -5.29 -13.36
CA GLN A 232 -25.65 -5.62 -13.10
C GLN A 232 -26.28 -4.58 -12.16
N ILE A 233 -25.62 -4.22 -11.05
CA ILE A 233 -26.08 -3.19 -10.13
C ILE A 233 -26.24 -1.83 -10.84
N ILE A 234 -25.27 -1.44 -11.67
CA ILE A 234 -25.34 -0.20 -12.47
C ILE A 234 -26.58 -0.19 -13.37
N PHE A 235 -26.85 -1.31 -14.03
CA PHE A 235 -28.02 -1.46 -14.92
C PHE A 235 -29.34 -1.38 -14.14
N GLU A 236 -29.45 -2.11 -13.02
CA GLU A 236 -30.65 -2.14 -12.17
C GLU A 236 -31.01 -0.75 -11.60
N HIS A 237 -30.00 0.08 -11.32
CA HIS A 237 -30.19 1.46 -10.87
C HIS A 237 -30.35 2.49 -12.02
N GLY A 238 -30.32 2.07 -13.29
CA GLY A 238 -30.43 2.97 -14.44
C GLY A 238 -29.26 3.95 -14.56
N LEU A 239 -28.05 3.55 -14.16
CA LEU A 239 -26.86 4.41 -14.09
C LEU A 239 -25.84 4.17 -15.21
N THR A 240 -26.23 3.50 -16.28
CA THR A 240 -25.31 3.08 -17.36
C THR A 240 -24.53 4.26 -17.97
N ASP A 241 -25.13 5.44 -18.05
CA ASP A 241 -24.52 6.66 -18.62
C ASP A 241 -23.72 7.47 -17.57
N ARG A 242 -23.87 7.15 -16.28
CA ARG A 242 -23.30 7.95 -15.18
C ARG A 242 -22.26 7.20 -14.35
N VAL A 243 -22.27 5.88 -14.33
CA VAL A 243 -21.29 5.06 -13.60
C VAL A 243 -20.44 4.27 -14.58
N ILE A 244 -19.14 4.54 -14.58
CA ILE A 244 -18.17 3.98 -15.52
C ILE A 244 -17.20 3.07 -14.77
N LEU A 245 -17.16 1.79 -15.13
CA LEU A 245 -16.09 0.88 -14.74
C LEU A 245 -14.96 1.01 -15.78
N ALA A 246 -13.94 1.79 -15.47
CA ALA A 246 -12.85 2.11 -16.41
C ALA A 246 -11.89 0.93 -16.66
N GLY A 247 -12.01 -0.16 -15.89
CA GLY A 247 -11.07 -1.26 -15.96
C GLY A 247 -9.68 -0.91 -15.43
N GLN A 248 -8.72 -1.78 -15.68
CA GLN A 248 -7.33 -1.55 -15.30
C GLN A 248 -6.69 -0.49 -16.21
N GLN A 249 -6.20 0.59 -15.64
CA GLN A 249 -5.58 1.71 -16.35
C GLN A 249 -4.10 1.84 -16.00
N LYS A 250 -3.28 2.22 -16.97
CA LYS A 250 -1.87 2.57 -16.76
C LYS A 250 -1.71 3.97 -16.19
N ASP A 251 -2.48 4.92 -16.69
CA ASP A 251 -2.49 6.32 -16.26
C ASP A 251 -3.68 6.61 -15.34
N VAL A 252 -3.55 6.20 -14.08
CA VAL A 252 -4.54 6.48 -13.03
C VAL A 252 -4.56 7.97 -12.67
N GLU A 253 -3.41 8.65 -12.81
CA GLU A 253 -3.27 10.05 -12.47
C GLU A 253 -4.21 10.96 -13.26
N SER A 254 -4.37 10.71 -14.55
CA SER A 254 -5.31 11.47 -15.39
C SER A 254 -6.75 11.41 -14.87
N TYR A 255 -7.18 10.25 -14.32
CA TYR A 255 -8.49 10.14 -13.69
C TYR A 255 -8.59 10.93 -12.40
N LEU A 256 -7.55 10.93 -11.57
CA LEU A 256 -7.50 11.73 -10.35
C LEU A 256 -7.52 13.23 -10.69
N LEU A 257 -6.68 13.69 -11.61
CA LEU A 257 -6.58 15.09 -12.00
C LEU A 257 -7.88 15.63 -12.61
N LYS A 258 -8.59 14.79 -13.39
CA LYS A 258 -9.87 15.15 -14.02
C LYS A 258 -11.05 15.20 -13.04
N SER A 259 -10.93 14.55 -11.88
CA SER A 259 -12.02 14.40 -10.92
C SER A 259 -12.10 15.56 -9.93
N LYS A 260 -13.22 15.68 -9.22
CA LYS A 260 -13.45 16.69 -8.17
C LYS A 260 -13.54 16.11 -6.76
N ILE A 261 -13.88 14.83 -6.60
CA ILE A 261 -14.02 14.14 -5.30
C ILE A 261 -13.44 12.74 -5.40
N PHE A 262 -12.74 12.30 -4.36
CA PHE A 262 -12.31 10.92 -4.21
C PHE A 262 -13.19 10.19 -3.18
N ALA A 263 -13.77 9.06 -3.56
CA ALA A 263 -14.57 8.21 -2.69
C ALA A 263 -13.84 6.91 -2.37
N PHE A 264 -13.81 6.53 -1.08
CA PHE A 264 -13.09 5.35 -0.62
C PHE A 264 -13.94 4.51 0.33
N THR A 265 -14.42 3.38 -0.16
CA THR A 265 -15.33 2.48 0.56
C THR A 265 -14.69 1.19 1.05
N SER A 266 -13.35 1.10 1.01
CA SER A 266 -12.63 -0.10 1.45
C SER A 266 -12.89 -0.42 2.93
N SER A 267 -13.12 -1.70 3.22
CA SER A 267 -13.25 -2.23 4.58
C SER A 267 -11.95 -2.81 5.15
N SER A 268 -10.91 -2.91 4.32
CA SER A 268 -9.66 -3.57 4.73
C SER A 268 -8.45 -3.10 3.94
N GLU A 269 -7.49 -2.48 4.62
CA GLU A 269 -6.23 -2.00 4.05
C GLU A 269 -5.03 -2.27 4.97
N GLY A 270 -3.84 -2.18 4.41
CA GLY A 270 -2.60 -2.04 5.18
C GLY A 270 -2.17 -0.57 5.25
N PHE A 271 -2.10 0.07 4.07
CA PHE A 271 -1.91 1.51 3.89
C PHE A 271 -2.53 1.89 2.53
N PRO A 272 -3.58 2.72 2.50
CA PRO A 272 -4.31 3.01 1.27
C PRO A 272 -3.62 4.10 0.42
N ASN A 273 -2.57 3.72 -0.32
CA ASN A 273 -1.80 4.65 -1.17
C ASN A 273 -2.70 5.52 -2.06
N VAL A 274 -3.81 4.96 -2.54
CA VAL A 274 -4.75 5.67 -3.43
C VAL A 274 -5.41 6.88 -2.79
N ILE A 275 -5.61 6.90 -1.45
CA ILE A 275 -6.04 8.10 -0.72
C ILE A 275 -4.96 9.17 -0.82
N GLY A 276 -3.72 8.81 -0.53
CA GLY A 276 -2.59 9.74 -0.63
C GLY A 276 -2.40 10.28 -2.06
N GLU A 277 -2.54 9.44 -3.07
CA GLU A 277 -2.50 9.84 -4.48
C GLU A 277 -3.64 10.81 -4.83
N ALA A 278 -4.86 10.54 -4.38
CA ALA A 278 -5.99 11.46 -4.57
C ALA A 278 -5.77 12.81 -3.89
N MET A 279 -5.25 12.81 -2.66
CA MET A 279 -4.91 14.03 -1.92
C MET A 279 -3.78 14.81 -2.61
N ARG A 280 -2.75 14.14 -3.17
CA ARG A 280 -1.72 14.78 -4.00
C ARG A 280 -2.30 15.44 -5.24
N ALA A 281 -3.32 14.83 -5.84
CA ALA A 281 -4.06 15.45 -6.95
C ALA A 281 -4.99 16.60 -6.50
N GLY A 282 -5.04 16.92 -5.20
CA GLY A 282 -5.88 18.00 -4.65
C GLY A 282 -7.35 17.64 -4.57
N LEU A 283 -7.69 16.36 -4.39
CA LEU A 283 -9.06 15.90 -4.20
C LEU A 283 -9.43 15.85 -2.72
N PRO A 284 -10.57 16.41 -2.31
CA PRO A 284 -11.16 16.09 -1.01
C PRO A 284 -11.58 14.62 -1.00
N VAL A 285 -11.42 13.97 0.14
CA VAL A 285 -11.63 12.53 0.31
C VAL A 285 -12.88 12.28 1.14
N VAL A 286 -13.75 11.35 0.71
CA VAL A 286 -14.78 10.74 1.56
C VAL A 286 -14.41 9.29 1.75
N ALA A 287 -14.04 8.89 2.96
CA ALA A 287 -13.48 7.57 3.22
C ALA A 287 -14.16 6.86 4.39
N TYR A 288 -14.39 5.56 4.27
CA TYR A 288 -14.60 4.72 5.44
C TYR A 288 -13.32 4.61 6.27
N ASP A 289 -13.43 4.76 7.59
CA ASP A 289 -12.34 4.53 8.53
C ASP A 289 -12.16 3.02 8.77
N CYS A 290 -11.54 2.35 7.81
CA CYS A 290 -11.16 0.96 7.99
C CYS A 290 -9.90 0.84 8.88
N ILE A 291 -9.60 -0.39 9.32
CA ILE A 291 -8.66 -0.69 10.41
C ILE A 291 -7.29 0.00 10.29
N ALA A 292 -6.80 0.28 9.09
CA ALA A 292 -5.49 0.91 8.94
C ALA A 292 -5.46 1.89 7.76
N GLY A 293 -4.97 3.08 8.01
CA GLY A 293 -4.50 4.03 7.04
C GLY A 293 -5.39 5.23 6.73
N PRO A 294 -6.73 5.14 6.55
CA PRO A 294 -7.52 6.34 6.26
C PRO A 294 -7.35 7.44 7.32
N SER A 295 -7.48 7.11 8.59
CA SER A 295 -7.30 8.04 9.72
C SER A 295 -5.86 8.55 9.91
N ASP A 296 -4.87 7.92 9.27
CA ASP A 296 -3.49 8.45 9.26
C ASP A 296 -3.30 9.56 8.22
N MET A 297 -4.20 9.71 7.25
CA MET A 297 -4.10 10.67 6.15
C MET A 297 -5.25 11.69 6.16
N VAL A 298 -6.48 11.22 6.40
CA VAL A 298 -7.69 12.05 6.37
C VAL A 298 -7.96 12.61 7.76
N ILE A 299 -8.03 13.94 7.87
CA ILE A 299 -8.46 14.68 9.04
C ILE A 299 -9.90 15.10 8.80
N ASP A 300 -10.83 14.54 9.60
CA ASP A 300 -12.26 14.75 9.41
C ASP A 300 -12.65 16.22 9.46
N GLY A 301 -13.40 16.67 8.46
CA GLY A 301 -13.85 18.06 8.32
C GLY A 301 -12.80 19.05 7.80
N GLU A 302 -11.53 18.65 7.65
CA GLU A 302 -10.43 19.53 7.21
C GLU A 302 -9.99 19.25 5.77
N ASN A 303 -9.51 18.05 5.49
CA ASN A 303 -9.00 17.64 4.18
C ASN A 303 -9.85 16.55 3.52
N GLY A 304 -10.93 16.15 4.18
CA GLY A 304 -11.88 15.15 3.76
C GLY A 304 -12.87 14.81 4.87
N PHE A 305 -13.63 13.74 4.67
CA PHE A 305 -14.53 13.18 5.67
C PHE A 305 -14.16 11.73 5.97
N LEU A 306 -14.02 11.42 7.26
CA LEU A 306 -13.72 10.10 7.77
C LEU A 306 -14.99 9.50 8.38
N ILE A 307 -15.50 8.45 7.78
CA ILE A 307 -16.82 7.89 8.08
C ILE A 307 -16.67 6.55 8.80
N PRO A 308 -17.42 6.29 9.88
CA PRO A 308 -17.43 4.98 10.50
C PRO A 308 -17.69 3.87 9.47
N LEU A 309 -16.96 2.76 9.61
CA LEU A 309 -17.04 1.66 8.65
C LEU A 309 -18.48 1.18 8.48
N PHE A 310 -18.96 1.13 7.23
CA PHE A 310 -20.32 0.76 6.81
C PHE A 310 -21.44 1.72 7.19
N ASP A 311 -21.16 2.92 7.68
CA ASP A 311 -22.19 3.96 7.84
C ASP A 311 -22.47 4.62 6.48
N GLN A 312 -23.28 3.94 5.67
CA GLN A 312 -23.68 4.42 4.35
C GLN A 312 -24.47 5.72 4.41
N SER A 313 -25.23 5.93 5.49
CA SER A 313 -26.06 7.15 5.64
C SER A 313 -25.18 8.39 5.75
N THR A 314 -24.21 8.36 6.66
CA THR A 314 -23.25 9.46 6.82
C THR A 314 -22.37 9.60 5.58
N PHE A 315 -21.93 8.48 4.96
CA PHE A 315 -21.18 8.53 3.70
C PHE A 315 -21.94 9.26 2.59
N LYS A 316 -23.21 8.91 2.39
CA LYS A 316 -24.11 9.60 1.45
C LYS A 316 -24.24 11.08 1.77
N GLN A 317 -24.47 11.43 3.02
CA GLN A 317 -24.61 12.83 3.46
C GLN A 317 -23.36 13.64 3.12
N ARG A 318 -22.17 13.15 3.46
CA ARG A 318 -20.88 13.82 3.22
C ARG A 318 -20.53 13.90 1.74
N LEU A 319 -20.78 12.83 0.98
CA LEU A 319 -20.59 12.84 -0.47
C LEU A 319 -21.54 13.86 -1.13
N SER A 320 -22.83 13.90 -0.73
CA SER A 320 -23.80 14.89 -1.20
C SER A 320 -23.39 16.32 -0.86
N GLN A 321 -22.82 16.55 0.31
CA GLN A 321 -22.32 17.85 0.74
C GLN A 321 -21.20 18.33 -0.19
N LEU A 322 -20.20 17.48 -0.47
CA LEU A 322 -19.14 17.82 -1.42
C LEU A 322 -19.63 18.00 -2.85
N ILE A 323 -20.64 17.26 -3.28
CA ILE A 323 -21.24 17.41 -4.61
C ILE A 323 -21.88 18.80 -4.77
N LYS A 324 -22.58 19.30 -3.74
CA LYS A 324 -23.34 20.55 -3.78
C LYS A 324 -22.49 21.79 -3.50
N ASP A 325 -21.50 21.67 -2.64
CA ASP A 325 -20.71 22.81 -2.14
C ASP A 325 -19.33 22.86 -2.81
N GLU A 326 -19.19 23.69 -3.83
CA GLU A 326 -17.94 23.89 -4.55
C GLU A 326 -16.86 24.56 -3.70
N SER A 327 -17.23 25.54 -2.88
CA SER A 327 -16.29 26.23 -2.01
C SER A 327 -15.66 25.30 -1.01
N LEU A 328 -16.47 24.44 -0.38
CA LEU A 328 -16.01 23.41 0.55
C LEU A 328 -15.10 22.40 -0.16
N ARG A 329 -15.47 21.94 -1.36
CA ARG A 329 -14.64 21.03 -2.18
C ARG A 329 -13.25 21.60 -2.42
N ASN A 330 -13.21 22.86 -2.87
CA ASN A 330 -11.96 23.52 -3.21
C ASN A 330 -11.08 23.74 -1.96
N LYS A 331 -11.68 24.18 -0.86
CA LYS A 331 -11.00 24.34 0.42
C LYS A 331 -10.40 23.02 0.91
N MET A 332 -11.22 21.96 0.99
CA MET A 332 -10.76 20.64 1.45
C MET A 332 -9.72 20.03 0.51
N GLY A 333 -9.87 20.20 -0.81
CA GLY A 333 -8.90 19.71 -1.78
C GLY A 333 -7.54 20.39 -1.64
N HIS A 334 -7.52 21.70 -1.36
CA HIS A 334 -6.29 22.43 -1.06
C HIS A 334 -5.62 21.93 0.23
N CYS A 335 -6.41 21.77 1.31
CA CYS A 335 -5.92 21.20 2.56
C CYS A 335 -5.40 19.77 2.37
N ALA A 336 -6.08 18.95 1.55
CA ALA A 336 -5.64 17.59 1.22
C ALA A 336 -4.27 17.59 0.56
N LYS A 337 -4.07 18.43 -0.48
CA LYS A 337 -2.80 18.55 -1.19
C LYS A 337 -1.65 19.00 -0.27
N SER A 338 -1.91 19.90 0.64
CA SER A 338 -0.91 20.41 1.59
C SER A 338 -0.57 19.39 2.68
N SER A 339 -1.57 18.79 3.31
CA SER A 339 -1.39 17.88 4.44
C SER A 339 -0.71 16.57 4.07
N ILE A 340 -0.91 16.06 2.83
CA ILE A 340 -0.33 14.81 2.37
C ILE A 340 1.18 14.92 2.07
N CYS A 341 1.76 16.13 2.04
CA CYS A 341 3.17 16.33 1.79
C CYS A 341 4.08 15.60 2.77
N ARG A 342 3.62 15.37 4.01
CA ARG A 342 4.32 14.58 5.04
C ARG A 342 4.54 13.10 4.65
N PHE A 343 3.85 12.60 3.63
CA PHE A 343 4.07 11.27 3.05
C PHE A 343 4.81 11.36 1.71
N GLY A 344 5.46 12.48 1.42
CA GLY A 344 6.27 12.64 0.21
C GLY A 344 7.36 11.57 0.11
N GLU A 345 7.68 11.17 -1.11
CA GLU A 345 8.59 10.06 -1.38
C GLU A 345 9.96 10.27 -0.72
N GLU A 346 10.54 11.45 -0.89
CA GLU A 346 11.83 11.82 -0.32
C GLU A 346 11.83 11.74 1.21
N PHE A 347 10.80 12.34 1.84
CA PHE A 347 10.68 12.38 3.28
C PHE A 347 10.51 10.98 3.90
N ILE A 348 9.63 10.16 3.32
CA ILE A 348 9.39 8.80 3.82
C ILE A 348 10.59 7.89 3.59
N THR A 349 11.23 7.98 2.43
CA THR A 349 12.40 7.13 2.14
C THR A 349 13.60 7.51 3.01
N GLU A 350 13.76 8.80 3.34
CA GLU A 350 14.77 9.23 4.33
C GLU A 350 14.49 8.66 5.73
N GLN A 351 13.23 8.69 6.20
CA GLN A 351 12.87 8.06 7.47
C GLN A 351 13.21 6.56 7.52
N TYR A 352 12.95 5.82 6.42
CA TYR A 352 13.37 4.42 6.33
C TYR A 352 14.88 4.29 6.46
N TYR A 353 15.63 5.11 5.72
CA TYR A 353 17.08 5.11 5.75
C TYR A 353 17.61 5.40 7.16
N GLU A 354 17.16 6.47 7.80
CA GLU A 354 17.57 6.85 9.17
C GLU A 354 17.31 5.74 10.18
N VAL A 355 16.13 5.09 10.11
CA VAL A 355 15.77 4.03 11.05
C VAL A 355 16.66 2.80 10.87
N ILE A 356 16.89 2.37 9.62
CA ILE A 356 17.68 1.13 9.38
C ILE A 356 19.19 1.32 9.52
N THR A 357 19.68 2.57 9.48
CA THR A 357 21.12 2.88 9.60
C THR A 357 21.50 3.41 10.99
N ARG A 358 20.50 3.63 11.85
CA ARG A 358 20.75 4.05 13.23
C ARG A 358 21.59 2.99 13.94
N ARG A 359 22.78 3.38 14.38
CA ARG A 359 23.61 2.49 15.22
C ARG A 359 22.85 2.25 16.53
N VAL A 360 22.54 0.99 16.81
CA VAL A 360 21.95 0.51 18.06
C VAL A 360 23.04 0.35 19.11
#